data_e4ab0387d37485cb5ba123c8a3cde0a5
#
_entry.id   e4ab0387d37485cb5ba123c8a3cde0a5
#
_cell.length_a   1.000
_cell.length_b   1.000
_cell.length_c   1.000
_cell.angle_alpha   90.00
_cell.angle_beta   90.00
_cell.angle_gamma   90.00
#
_symmetry.space_group_name_H-M   'P 1'
#
loop_
_entity.id
_entity.type
_entity.pdbx_description
1 polymer ?
#
loop_
_entity_poly.entity_id
_entity_poly.type
_entity_poly.pdbx_seq_one_letter_code
_entity_poly.pdbx_strand_id
1 'polypeptide(L)'
;MLDDFIQAMLAKVYGVAPVSILKKVFKIYTGAAFKITELREAEENQTEPTDDNGIATWHIDGKYVMLDDDDPIKRNGDEEYFIPSREEVEQLIRVGYISSSASDALKKMLTRQLQASEETAEEITAEFWQIFSLGEKPQNVAKMLTDGRKLSLQQMIEVGKALANFYNSVCRGDSCGYSPDMLYEIQHREKSPDVEVYIKDDKKNLDALRSQMQQRPVRRTRLKRR
;
A
#
# COMPACT_ATOMS: atom_id res chain seq x y z
N MET A 1 -11.99 12.30 15.29
CA MET A 1 -12.53 11.25 14.38
C MET A 1 -12.30 11.59 12.90
N LEU A 2 -12.83 12.71 12.34
CA LEU A 2 -12.61 13.05 10.93
C LEU A 2 -11.15 13.36 10.66
N ASP A 3 -10.52 14.15 11.50
CA ASP A 3 -9.10 14.50 11.43
C ASP A 3 -8.20 13.26 11.47
N ASP A 4 -8.34 12.41 12.48
CA ASP A 4 -7.59 11.15 12.60
C ASP A 4 -7.75 10.26 11.35
N PHE A 5 -8.98 10.22 10.80
CA PHE A 5 -9.27 9.49 9.57
C PHE A 5 -8.52 10.09 8.37
N ILE A 6 -8.58 11.41 8.17
CA ILE A 6 -7.92 12.09 7.06
C ILE A 6 -6.41 11.92 7.16
N GLN A 7 -5.82 12.12 8.33
CA GLN A 7 -4.40 11.90 8.57
C GLN A 7 -3.99 10.45 8.28
N ALA A 8 -4.75 9.47 8.77
CA ALA A 8 -4.45 8.07 8.50
C ALA A 8 -4.51 7.75 7.00
N MET A 9 -5.51 8.26 6.28
CA MET A 9 -5.64 8.00 4.84
C MET A 9 -4.55 8.68 4.02
N LEU A 10 -4.18 9.91 4.35
CA LEU A 10 -3.12 10.61 3.62
C LEU A 10 -1.74 10.05 3.98
N ALA A 11 -1.39 9.96 5.26
CA ALA A 11 -0.06 9.57 5.68
C ALA A 11 0.27 8.08 5.40
N LYS A 12 -0.75 7.21 5.28
CA LYS A 12 -0.54 5.75 5.24
C LYS A 12 -1.07 5.07 3.97
N VAL A 13 -1.78 5.80 3.10
CA VAL A 13 -2.39 5.20 1.89
C VAL A 13 -2.15 6.05 0.65
N TYR A 14 -2.51 7.34 0.67
CA TYR A 14 -2.66 8.11 -0.56
C TYR A 14 -1.62 9.21 -0.79
N GLY A 15 -1.03 9.78 0.26
CA GLY A 15 -0.28 11.04 0.18
C GLY A 15 -1.17 12.22 -0.23
N VAL A 16 -1.77 12.10 -1.41
CA VAL A 16 -2.72 13.05 -2.00
C VAL A 16 -3.98 12.31 -2.43
N ALA A 17 -5.16 12.77 -2.03
CA ALA A 17 -6.43 12.14 -2.41
C ALA A 17 -7.51 13.14 -2.82
N PRO A 18 -8.34 12.83 -3.85
CA PRO A 18 -9.54 13.58 -4.13
C PRO A 18 -10.52 13.54 -2.95
N VAL A 19 -11.17 14.66 -2.66
CA VAL A 19 -12.20 14.74 -1.62
C VAL A 19 -13.31 13.70 -1.85
N SER A 20 -13.63 13.38 -3.11
CA SER A 20 -14.63 12.36 -3.47
C SER A 20 -14.24 10.96 -3.00
N ILE A 21 -12.96 10.61 -3.09
CA ILE A 21 -12.42 9.33 -2.62
C ILE A 21 -12.47 9.27 -1.10
N LEU A 22 -12.00 10.32 -0.40
CA LEU A 22 -12.06 10.38 1.06
C LEU A 22 -13.49 10.28 1.58
N LYS A 23 -14.47 10.93 0.94
CA LYS A 23 -15.91 10.79 1.26
C LYS A 23 -16.40 9.36 1.09
N LYS A 24 -16.00 8.68 0.02
CA LYS A 24 -16.38 7.29 -0.24
C LYS A 24 -15.82 6.36 0.84
N VAL A 25 -14.54 6.48 1.17
CA VAL A 25 -13.89 5.66 2.20
C VAL A 25 -14.46 5.96 3.59
N PHE A 26 -14.66 7.23 3.93
CA PHE A 26 -15.25 7.62 5.21
C PHE A 26 -16.67 7.05 5.39
N LYS A 27 -17.46 7.05 4.31
CA LYS A 27 -18.79 6.44 4.33
C LYS A 27 -18.74 4.92 4.55
N ILE A 28 -17.76 4.23 3.98
CA ILE A 28 -17.54 2.79 4.22
C ILE A 28 -17.15 2.55 5.68
N TYR A 29 -16.28 3.38 6.21
CA TYR A 29 -15.77 3.26 7.58
C TYR A 29 -16.86 3.56 8.63
N THR A 30 -17.55 4.69 8.52
CA THR A 30 -18.46 5.20 9.56
C THR A 30 -19.95 4.96 9.28
N GLY A 31 -20.32 4.67 8.04
CA GLY A 31 -21.70 4.65 7.56
C GLY A 31 -22.27 6.05 7.25
N ALA A 32 -21.54 7.13 7.57
CA ALA A 32 -21.94 8.52 7.39
C ALA A 32 -21.11 9.22 6.30
N ALA A 33 -21.61 10.34 5.79
CA ALA A 33 -20.84 11.20 4.90
C ALA A 33 -20.48 12.49 5.65
N PHE A 34 -19.29 13.03 5.38
CA PHE A 34 -18.90 14.34 5.86
C PHE A 34 -19.13 15.41 4.79
N LYS A 35 -19.31 16.67 5.22
CA LYS A 35 -19.40 17.83 4.35
C LYS A 35 -18.02 18.45 4.15
N ILE A 36 -17.83 19.17 3.05
CA ILE A 36 -16.56 19.88 2.80
C ILE A 36 -16.31 20.99 3.83
N THR A 37 -17.36 21.54 4.42
CA THR A 37 -17.27 22.51 5.53
C THR A 37 -16.66 21.90 6.78
N GLU A 38 -17.06 20.66 7.14
CA GLU A 38 -16.51 19.92 8.27
C GLU A 38 -15.02 19.60 8.05
N LEU A 39 -14.64 19.31 6.79
CA LEU A 39 -13.25 19.09 6.44
C LEU A 39 -12.39 20.37 6.60
N ARG A 40 -12.92 21.53 6.20
CA ARG A 40 -12.24 22.82 6.39
C ARG A 40 -12.16 23.24 7.86
N GLU A 41 -13.21 23.01 8.62
CA GLU A 41 -13.19 23.23 10.06
C GLU A 41 -12.15 22.34 10.76
N ALA A 42 -11.99 21.08 10.31
CA ALA A 42 -10.96 20.21 10.83
C ALA A 42 -9.55 20.69 10.44
N GLU A 43 -9.34 21.18 9.21
CA GLU A 43 -8.07 21.78 8.77
C GLU A 43 -7.72 23.03 9.61
N GLU A 44 -8.68 23.94 9.80
CA GLU A 44 -8.49 25.18 10.58
C GLU A 44 -8.21 24.90 12.08
N ASN A 45 -8.69 23.77 12.60
CA ASN A 45 -8.47 23.35 13.99
C ASN A 45 -7.19 22.55 14.20
N GLN A 46 -6.42 22.26 13.16
CA GLN A 46 -5.12 21.61 13.31
C GLN A 46 -4.18 22.54 14.07
N THR A 47 -3.64 22.03 15.17
CA THR A 47 -2.57 22.73 15.88
C THR A 47 -1.26 22.48 15.13
N GLU A 48 -0.48 23.55 14.92
CA GLU A 48 0.88 23.42 14.40
C GLU A 48 1.66 22.40 15.25
N PRO A 49 2.51 21.54 14.65
CA PRO A 49 3.29 20.59 15.39
C PRO A 49 4.18 21.32 16.40
N THR A 50 4.07 20.93 17.65
CA THR A 50 4.79 21.56 18.77
C THR A 50 6.16 20.95 19.03
N ASP A 51 6.55 19.91 18.28
CA ASP A 51 7.80 19.17 18.45
C ASP A 51 8.44 18.78 17.10
N ASP A 52 9.75 18.47 17.16
CA ASP A 52 10.57 18.07 16.01
C ASP A 52 10.13 16.72 15.35
N ASN A 53 9.15 16.02 15.92
CA ASN A 53 8.55 14.79 15.40
C ASN A 53 7.26 15.05 14.59
N GLY A 54 7.10 16.25 14.10
CA GLY A 54 6.02 16.83 13.33
C GLY A 54 4.92 15.86 12.89
N ILE A 55 3.74 15.99 13.50
CA ILE A 55 2.52 15.39 12.94
C ILE A 55 2.34 16.02 11.55
N ALA A 56 2.33 15.18 10.52
CA ALA A 56 2.10 15.64 9.16
C ALA A 56 0.77 16.42 9.12
N THR A 57 0.86 17.70 8.83
CA THR A 57 -0.33 18.52 8.57
C THR A 57 -0.87 18.20 7.20
N TRP A 58 -2.15 18.43 6.98
CA TRP A 58 -2.76 18.29 5.66
C TRP A 58 -3.51 19.57 5.31
N HIS A 59 -3.71 19.83 4.03
CA HIS A 59 -4.45 21.00 3.54
C HIS A 59 -5.33 20.66 2.34
N ILE A 60 -6.30 21.53 2.07
CA ILE A 60 -7.24 21.35 0.97
C ILE A 60 -6.85 22.28 -0.19
N ASP A 61 -6.48 21.68 -1.33
CA ASP A 61 -6.28 22.38 -2.58
C ASP A 61 -7.40 22.06 -3.58
N GLY A 62 -8.39 22.93 -3.63
CA GLY A 62 -9.53 22.80 -4.55
C GLY A 62 -10.29 21.49 -4.38
N LYS A 63 -9.94 20.45 -5.17
CA LYS A 63 -10.60 19.14 -5.19
C LYS A 63 -9.84 18.07 -4.41
N TYR A 64 -8.64 18.32 -3.98
CA TYR A 64 -7.74 17.37 -3.34
C TYR A 64 -7.43 17.78 -1.91
N VAL A 65 -7.10 16.79 -1.10
CA VAL A 65 -6.52 16.94 0.23
C VAL A 65 -5.13 16.34 0.18
N MET A 66 -4.13 17.07 0.67
CA MET A 66 -2.71 16.74 0.53
C MET A 66 -2.02 16.84 1.88
N LEU A 67 -0.92 16.12 2.07
CA LEU A 67 0.03 16.39 3.15
C LEU A 67 0.86 17.64 2.81
N ASP A 68 1.24 18.42 3.82
CA ASP A 68 1.85 19.74 3.65
C ASP A 68 3.24 19.70 2.99
N ASP A 69 4.01 18.64 3.17
CA ASP A 69 5.38 18.51 2.64
C ASP A 69 5.49 17.76 1.31
N ASP A 70 4.38 17.38 0.71
CA ASP A 70 4.43 16.66 -0.55
C ASP A 70 4.59 17.61 -1.74
N ASP A 71 5.68 17.42 -2.47
CA ASP A 71 5.74 17.86 -3.87
C ASP A 71 4.47 17.34 -4.56
N PRO A 72 3.59 18.22 -5.09
CA PRO A 72 2.27 17.80 -5.52
C PRO A 72 2.42 16.71 -6.57
N ILE A 73 2.10 15.48 -6.18
CA ILE A 73 2.05 14.36 -7.11
C ILE A 73 1.05 14.78 -8.18
N LYS A 74 1.55 15.12 -9.36
CA LYS A 74 0.72 15.51 -10.49
C LYS A 74 -0.14 14.32 -10.89
N ARG A 75 -1.40 14.35 -10.48
CA ARG A 75 -2.36 13.30 -10.79
C ARG A 75 -3.21 13.71 -11.98
N ASN A 76 -3.35 12.80 -12.91
CA ASN A 76 -4.34 12.90 -13.97
C ASN A 76 -5.68 12.47 -13.36
N GLY A 77 -6.72 13.29 -13.48
CA GLY A 77 -7.99 13.12 -12.76
C GLY A 77 -8.80 11.83 -13.05
N ASP A 78 -8.30 10.94 -13.93
CA ASP A 78 -8.94 9.70 -14.37
C ASP A 78 -8.32 8.45 -13.70
N GLU A 79 -7.45 8.61 -12.70
CA GLU A 79 -6.80 7.49 -12.02
C GLU A 79 -7.79 6.74 -11.11
N GLU A 80 -7.70 5.42 -11.14
CA GLU A 80 -8.44 4.56 -10.22
C GLU A 80 -7.72 4.49 -8.87
N TYR A 81 -8.49 4.68 -7.78
CA TYR A 81 -7.97 4.66 -6.42
C TYR A 81 -8.33 3.36 -5.72
N PHE A 82 -7.39 2.78 -5.02
CA PHE A 82 -7.66 1.70 -4.06
C PHE A 82 -8.66 2.20 -3.01
N ILE A 83 -9.66 1.38 -2.70
CA ILE A 83 -10.67 1.69 -1.68
C ILE A 83 -10.54 0.65 -0.57
N PRO A 84 -9.93 1.01 0.57
CA PRO A 84 -9.78 0.09 1.69
C PRO A 84 -11.14 -0.30 2.28
N SER A 85 -11.23 -1.52 2.75
CA SER A 85 -12.37 -2.01 3.52
C SER A 85 -12.49 -1.30 4.87
N ARG A 86 -13.64 -1.43 5.53
CA ARG A 86 -13.84 -0.87 6.88
C ARG A 86 -12.80 -1.37 7.87
N GLU A 87 -12.49 -2.67 7.82
CA GLU A 87 -11.52 -3.30 8.72
C GLU A 87 -10.10 -2.80 8.49
N GLU A 88 -9.71 -2.58 7.24
CA GLU A 88 -8.40 -2.00 6.90
C GLU A 88 -8.28 -0.56 7.38
N VAL A 89 -9.33 0.27 7.21
CA VAL A 89 -9.33 1.64 7.75
C VAL A 89 -9.22 1.62 9.28
N GLU A 90 -9.94 0.75 9.96
CA GLU A 90 -9.88 0.60 11.40
C GLU A 90 -8.48 0.19 11.88
N GLN A 91 -7.80 -0.72 11.17
CA GLN A 91 -6.42 -1.11 11.44
C GLN A 91 -5.45 0.07 11.24
N LEU A 92 -5.56 0.80 10.13
CA LEU A 92 -4.71 1.97 9.85
C LEU A 92 -4.82 3.05 10.93
N ILE A 93 -6.02 3.28 11.46
CA ILE A 93 -6.23 4.26 12.53
C ILE A 93 -5.69 3.73 13.86
N ARG A 94 -5.97 2.47 14.21
CA ARG A 94 -5.66 1.92 15.53
C ARG A 94 -4.19 1.53 15.71
N VAL A 95 -3.62 0.81 14.73
CA VAL A 95 -2.26 0.25 14.84
C VAL A 95 -1.29 0.83 13.82
N GLY A 96 -1.75 1.62 12.88
CA GLY A 96 -0.91 2.34 11.94
C GLY A 96 -0.59 1.60 10.64
N TYR A 97 -1.03 0.35 10.45
CA TYR A 97 -0.80 -0.44 9.24
C TYR A 97 -1.91 -1.47 9.03
N ILE A 98 -1.98 -2.03 7.81
CA ILE A 98 -2.88 -3.16 7.50
C ILE A 98 -2.13 -4.46 7.78
N SER A 99 -2.72 -5.33 8.60
CA SER A 99 -2.14 -6.62 8.96
C SER A 99 -2.10 -7.57 7.76
N SER A 100 -0.96 -8.21 7.57
CA SER A 100 -0.70 -9.14 6.47
C SER A 100 0.32 -10.19 6.90
N SER A 101 0.49 -11.24 6.10
CA SER A 101 1.58 -12.22 6.31
C SER A 101 2.96 -11.56 6.25
N ALA A 102 3.11 -10.49 5.48
CA ALA A 102 4.35 -9.74 5.38
C ALA A 102 4.63 -8.91 6.63
N SER A 103 3.62 -8.25 7.22
CA SER A 103 3.76 -7.54 8.51
C SER A 103 4.10 -8.50 9.65
N ASP A 104 3.50 -9.70 9.67
CA ASP A 104 3.82 -10.72 10.67
C ASP A 104 5.23 -11.27 10.51
N ALA A 105 5.68 -11.46 9.26
CA ALA A 105 7.06 -11.86 8.98
C ALA A 105 8.07 -10.79 9.42
N LEU A 106 7.76 -9.51 9.19
CA LEU A 106 8.58 -8.39 9.64
C LEU A 106 8.68 -8.36 11.15
N LYS A 107 7.56 -8.42 11.90
CA LYS A 107 7.55 -8.46 13.37
C LYS A 107 8.37 -9.65 13.91
N LYS A 108 8.20 -10.83 13.34
CA LYS A 108 9.01 -12.01 13.71
C LYS A 108 10.50 -11.81 13.44
N MET A 109 10.86 -11.14 12.37
CA MET A 109 12.26 -10.82 12.08
C MET A 109 12.79 -9.81 13.10
N LEU A 110 12.05 -8.74 13.41
CA LEU A 110 12.44 -7.73 14.40
C LEU A 110 12.67 -8.35 15.79
N THR A 111 11.76 -9.21 16.23
CA THR A 111 11.90 -9.87 17.53
C THR A 111 13.05 -10.89 17.58
N ARG A 112 13.22 -11.71 16.53
CA ARG A 112 14.23 -12.79 16.54
C ARG A 112 15.63 -12.32 16.21
N GLN A 113 15.78 -11.43 15.22
CA GLN A 113 17.09 -11.00 14.73
C GLN A 113 17.61 -9.74 15.42
N LEU A 114 16.70 -8.84 15.77
CA LEU A 114 17.04 -7.55 16.39
C LEU A 114 16.70 -7.47 17.88
N GLN A 115 16.14 -8.55 18.44
CA GLN A 115 15.80 -8.67 19.88
C GLN A 115 14.81 -7.57 20.35
N ALA A 116 13.99 -7.05 19.45
CA ALA A 116 12.93 -6.11 19.82
C ALA A 116 11.85 -6.79 20.67
N SER A 117 11.24 -6.08 21.59
CA SER A 117 10.02 -6.54 22.25
C SER A 117 8.87 -6.63 21.24
N GLU A 118 7.79 -7.34 21.57
CA GLU A 118 6.60 -7.39 20.71
C GLU A 118 6.01 -5.99 20.49
N GLU A 119 5.95 -5.19 21.54
CA GLU A 119 5.47 -3.80 21.48
C GLU A 119 6.35 -2.94 20.57
N THR A 120 7.68 -2.97 20.75
CA THR A 120 8.62 -2.26 19.88
C THR A 120 8.55 -2.74 18.43
N ALA A 121 8.35 -4.05 18.21
CA ALA A 121 8.21 -4.58 16.85
C ALA A 121 6.91 -4.08 16.16
N GLU A 122 5.83 -3.92 16.94
CA GLU A 122 4.57 -3.34 16.46
C GLU A 122 4.75 -1.87 16.06
N GLU A 123 5.37 -1.06 16.93
CA GLU A 123 5.67 0.36 16.68
C GLU A 123 6.55 0.54 15.44
N ILE A 124 7.66 -0.21 15.32
CA ILE A 124 8.54 -0.17 14.15
C ILE A 124 7.79 -0.57 12.88
N THR A 125 6.89 -1.55 12.97
CA THR A 125 6.09 -1.96 11.81
C THR A 125 5.16 -0.85 11.34
N ALA A 126 4.53 -0.12 12.26
CA ALA A 126 3.69 1.05 11.94
C ALA A 126 4.50 2.20 11.34
N GLU A 127 5.67 2.49 11.91
CA GLU A 127 6.59 3.50 11.38
C GLU A 127 7.07 3.16 9.97
N PHE A 128 7.46 1.91 9.73
CA PHE A 128 7.89 1.47 8.39
C PHE A 128 6.75 1.46 7.38
N TRP A 129 5.53 1.18 7.81
CA TRP A 129 4.37 1.35 6.93
C TRP A 129 4.27 2.79 6.42
N GLN A 130 4.35 3.77 7.33
CA GLN A 130 4.28 5.19 6.97
C GLN A 130 5.44 5.60 6.07
N ILE A 131 6.68 5.23 6.41
CA ILE A 131 7.87 5.55 5.62
C ILE A 131 7.75 4.97 4.20
N PHE A 132 7.29 3.74 4.06
CA PHE A 132 7.12 3.09 2.76
C PHE A 132 5.93 3.63 1.96
N SER A 133 4.85 4.03 2.62
CA SER A 133 3.70 4.65 1.95
C SER A 133 4.06 6.00 1.32
N LEU A 134 5.06 6.69 1.86
CA LEU A 134 5.63 7.93 1.35
C LEU A 134 6.73 7.70 0.29
N GLY A 135 7.01 6.45 -0.08
CA GLY A 135 7.89 6.12 -1.20
C GLY A 135 9.35 5.84 -0.83
N GLU A 136 9.70 5.76 0.47
CA GLU A 136 11.05 5.41 0.88
C GLU A 136 11.41 3.97 0.47
N LYS A 137 12.67 3.74 0.12
CA LYS A 137 13.14 2.47 -0.43
C LYS A 137 13.56 1.48 0.67
N PRO A 138 13.29 0.17 0.53
CA PRO A 138 13.66 -0.85 1.51
C PRO A 138 15.16 -0.86 1.85
N GLN A 139 16.02 -0.50 0.89
CA GLN A 139 17.46 -0.48 1.07
C GLN A 139 17.90 0.59 2.09
N ASN A 140 17.26 1.76 2.10
CA ASN A 140 17.57 2.83 3.03
C ASN A 140 17.11 2.46 4.44
N VAL A 141 15.90 1.88 4.57
CA VAL A 141 15.38 1.38 5.84
C VAL A 141 16.24 0.22 6.37
N ALA A 142 16.68 -0.70 5.50
CA ALA A 142 17.61 -1.78 5.89
C ALA A 142 18.92 -1.21 6.43
N LYS A 143 19.46 -0.17 5.82
CA LYS A 143 20.67 0.51 6.30
C LYS A 143 20.43 1.12 7.68
N MET A 144 19.33 1.83 7.90
CA MET A 144 18.98 2.41 9.20
C MET A 144 18.87 1.32 10.30
N LEU A 145 18.22 0.19 10.01
CA LEU A 145 18.08 -0.92 10.95
C LEU A 145 19.39 -1.63 11.29
N THR A 146 20.32 -1.68 10.34
CA THR A 146 21.57 -2.46 10.51
C THR A 146 22.75 -1.60 10.91
N ASP A 147 22.63 -0.28 10.84
CA ASP A 147 23.70 0.65 11.18
C ASP A 147 24.12 0.49 12.65
N GLY A 148 25.43 0.40 12.87
CA GLY A 148 26.01 0.17 14.20
C GLY A 148 25.81 -1.25 14.77
N ARG A 149 25.10 -2.16 14.08
CA ARG A 149 24.84 -3.54 14.53
C ARG A 149 25.77 -4.53 13.89
N LYS A 150 26.31 -5.48 14.68
CA LYS A 150 27.13 -6.59 14.16
C LYS A 150 26.23 -7.76 13.74
N LEU A 151 25.68 -7.70 12.54
CA LEU A 151 24.86 -8.76 11.96
C LEU A 151 25.71 -9.66 11.05
N SER A 152 25.41 -10.98 11.09
CA SER A 152 25.95 -11.93 10.12
C SER A 152 25.36 -11.67 8.72
N LEU A 153 26.00 -12.16 7.67
CA LEU A 153 25.50 -12.08 6.31
C LEU A 153 24.08 -12.70 6.20
N GLN A 154 23.85 -13.84 6.86
CA GLN A 154 22.55 -14.51 6.87
C GLN A 154 21.46 -13.62 7.50
N GLN A 155 21.74 -12.96 8.62
CA GLN A 155 20.81 -12.04 9.27
C GLN A 155 20.54 -10.82 8.37
N MET A 156 21.54 -10.26 7.71
CA MET A 156 21.33 -9.16 6.76
C MET A 156 20.43 -9.56 5.59
N ILE A 157 20.59 -10.79 5.06
CA ILE A 157 19.71 -11.32 4.02
C ILE A 157 18.27 -11.46 4.51
N GLU A 158 18.06 -11.96 5.73
CA GLU A 158 16.73 -12.11 6.33
C GLU A 158 16.05 -10.75 6.57
N VAL A 159 16.79 -9.76 7.07
CA VAL A 159 16.31 -8.37 7.21
C VAL A 159 15.89 -7.82 5.85
N GLY A 160 16.75 -7.92 4.84
CA GLY A 160 16.46 -7.43 3.50
C GLY A 160 15.22 -8.08 2.87
N LYS A 161 15.05 -9.40 3.02
CA LYS A 161 13.87 -10.13 2.54
C LYS A 161 12.58 -9.70 3.25
N ALA A 162 12.62 -9.60 4.58
CA ALA A 162 11.45 -9.19 5.36
C ALA A 162 10.99 -7.78 4.99
N LEU A 163 11.93 -6.84 4.87
CA LEU A 163 11.65 -5.47 4.45
C LEU A 163 11.12 -5.39 3.02
N ALA A 164 11.70 -6.13 2.08
CA ALA A 164 11.24 -6.14 0.69
C ALA A 164 9.81 -6.70 0.57
N ASN A 165 9.51 -7.79 1.26
CA ASN A 165 8.17 -8.38 1.27
C ASN A 165 7.15 -7.41 1.91
N PHE A 166 7.52 -6.78 3.02
CA PHE A 166 6.65 -5.81 3.68
C PHE A 166 6.41 -4.58 2.80
N TYR A 167 7.45 -4.03 2.18
CA TYR A 167 7.35 -2.92 1.23
C TYR A 167 6.36 -3.21 0.09
N ASN A 168 6.37 -4.44 -0.45
CA ASN A 168 5.46 -4.82 -1.52
C ASN A 168 3.99 -4.91 -1.06
N SER A 169 3.74 -5.10 0.24
CA SER A 169 2.39 -5.15 0.81
C SER A 169 1.85 -3.77 1.24
N VAL A 170 2.69 -2.75 1.30
CA VAL A 170 2.30 -1.40 1.77
C VAL A 170 1.59 -0.62 0.69
N CYS A 171 0.45 0.01 1.05
CA CYS A 171 -0.24 0.98 0.20
C CYS A 171 0.65 2.20 -0.03
N ARG A 172 0.66 2.72 -1.27
CA ARG A 172 1.55 3.82 -1.63
C ARG A 172 0.84 4.97 -2.29
N GLY A 173 1.25 6.17 -1.88
CA GLY A 173 0.72 7.41 -2.42
C GLY A 173 0.95 7.55 -3.93
N ASP A 174 2.12 7.20 -4.45
CA ASP A 174 2.46 7.26 -5.88
C ASP A 174 1.63 6.31 -6.77
N SER A 175 1.00 5.31 -6.17
CA SER A 175 0.18 4.29 -6.83
C SER A 175 -1.31 4.38 -6.47
N CYS A 176 -1.82 5.58 -6.14
CA CYS A 176 -3.23 5.82 -5.79
C CYS A 176 -3.75 4.92 -4.64
N GLY A 177 -2.87 4.57 -3.70
CA GLY A 177 -3.18 3.71 -2.58
C GLY A 177 -3.04 2.21 -2.85
N TYR A 178 -2.71 1.79 -4.06
CA TYR A 178 -2.41 0.38 -4.33
C TYR A 178 -1.02 0.01 -3.81
N SER A 179 -0.89 -1.21 -3.28
CA SER A 179 0.42 -1.80 -3.01
C SER A 179 1.00 -2.44 -4.28
N PRO A 180 2.34 -2.63 -4.37
CA PRO A 180 2.95 -3.37 -5.47
C PRO A 180 2.37 -4.78 -5.68
N ASP A 181 2.06 -5.50 -4.59
CA ASP A 181 1.46 -6.84 -4.67
C ASP A 181 0.04 -6.78 -5.28
N MET A 182 -0.79 -5.80 -4.89
CA MET A 182 -2.11 -5.59 -5.49
C MET A 182 -2.03 -5.28 -6.98
N LEU A 183 -1.12 -4.39 -7.38
CA LEU A 183 -0.91 -4.06 -8.79
C LEU A 183 -0.43 -5.27 -9.59
N TYR A 184 0.46 -6.07 -9.02
CA TYR A 184 0.91 -7.30 -9.64
C TYR A 184 -0.25 -8.28 -9.84
N GLU A 185 -1.11 -8.49 -8.84
CA GLU A 185 -2.29 -9.33 -8.95
C GLU A 185 -3.27 -8.85 -10.01
N ILE A 186 -3.60 -7.55 -10.04
CA ILE A 186 -4.49 -6.96 -11.05
C ILE A 186 -3.94 -7.23 -12.46
N GLN A 187 -2.66 -6.93 -12.71
CA GLN A 187 -2.02 -7.14 -14.00
C GLN A 187 -1.99 -8.62 -14.44
N HIS A 188 -1.92 -9.56 -13.48
CA HIS A 188 -1.90 -10.98 -13.77
C HIS A 188 -3.29 -11.57 -13.91
N ARG A 189 -4.30 -11.06 -13.19
CA ARG A 189 -5.71 -11.41 -13.38
C ARG A 189 -6.21 -11.00 -14.77
N GLU A 190 -5.85 -9.81 -15.24
CA GLU A 190 -6.20 -9.36 -16.59
C GLU A 190 -5.55 -10.22 -17.69
N LYS A 191 -4.38 -10.81 -17.42
CA LYS A 191 -3.66 -11.70 -18.35
C LYS A 191 -4.07 -13.16 -18.27
N SER A 192 -4.66 -13.58 -17.18
CA SER A 192 -5.27 -14.90 -17.00
C SER A 192 -6.75 -14.74 -17.26
N PRO A 193 -7.28 -15.16 -18.41
CA PRO A 193 -8.72 -15.18 -18.59
C PRO A 193 -9.31 -16.05 -17.49
N ASP A 194 -10.14 -15.43 -16.64
CA ASP A 194 -10.85 -16.13 -15.57
C ASP A 194 -11.65 -17.25 -16.22
N VAL A 195 -11.20 -18.48 -16.05
CA VAL A 195 -11.86 -19.68 -16.61
C VAL A 195 -13.29 -19.77 -16.08
N GLU A 196 -13.56 -19.20 -14.89
CA GLU A 196 -14.89 -19.19 -14.29
C GLU A 196 -15.87 -18.19 -14.94
N VAL A 197 -15.42 -17.08 -15.50
CA VAL A 197 -16.29 -16.14 -16.23
C VAL A 197 -16.73 -16.73 -17.56
N TYR A 198 -15.86 -17.53 -18.21
CA TYR A 198 -16.19 -18.19 -19.47
C TYR A 198 -17.09 -19.42 -19.32
N ILE A 199 -17.15 -20.05 -18.14
CA ILE A 199 -18.03 -21.21 -17.89
C ILE A 199 -19.50 -20.81 -17.84
N LYS A 200 -19.84 -19.56 -17.57
CA LYS A 200 -21.24 -19.09 -17.48
C LYS A 200 -21.88 -18.72 -18.80
N ASP A 201 -21.11 -18.40 -19.83
CA ASP A 201 -21.70 -17.81 -21.05
C ASP A 201 -21.35 -18.44 -22.41
N ASP A 202 -20.74 -19.60 -22.56
CA ASP A 202 -20.80 -20.28 -23.85
C ASP A 202 -19.90 -21.53 -23.94
N LYS A 203 -20.53 -22.71 -23.94
CA LYS A 203 -19.90 -23.96 -24.39
C LYS A 203 -19.29 -23.85 -25.79
N LYS A 204 -19.78 -22.96 -26.64
CA LYS A 204 -19.27 -22.73 -28.01
C LYS A 204 -17.92 -22.01 -28.02
N ASN A 205 -17.65 -21.11 -27.10
CA ASN A 205 -16.36 -20.40 -27.03
C ASN A 205 -15.23 -21.28 -26.46
N LEU A 206 -15.55 -22.24 -25.59
CA LEU A 206 -14.59 -23.19 -25.05
C LEU A 206 -13.96 -24.09 -26.11
N ASP A 207 -14.77 -24.54 -27.08
CA ASP A 207 -14.28 -25.39 -28.18
C ASP A 207 -13.48 -24.60 -29.21
N ALA A 208 -13.81 -23.31 -29.43
CA ALA A 208 -13.02 -22.41 -30.27
C ALA A 208 -11.65 -22.10 -29.65
N LEU A 209 -11.59 -21.87 -28.32
CA LEU A 209 -10.34 -21.65 -27.59
C LEU A 209 -9.45 -22.88 -27.55
N ARG A 210 -10.01 -24.10 -27.34
CA ARG A 210 -9.28 -25.35 -27.43
C ARG A 210 -8.69 -25.58 -28.81
N SER A 211 -9.44 -25.26 -29.87
CA SER A 211 -8.96 -25.38 -31.25
C SER A 211 -7.82 -24.39 -31.55
N GLN A 212 -7.86 -23.17 -31.02
CA GLN A 212 -6.77 -22.19 -31.15
C GLN A 212 -5.50 -22.57 -30.37
N MET A 213 -5.65 -23.17 -29.20
CA MET A 213 -4.50 -23.65 -28.41
C MET A 213 -3.80 -24.86 -29.05
N GLN A 214 -4.54 -25.72 -29.75
CA GLN A 214 -3.98 -26.86 -30.48
C GLN A 214 -3.28 -26.46 -31.79
N GLN A 215 -3.59 -25.28 -32.36
CA GLN A 215 -2.99 -24.77 -33.61
C GLN A 215 -1.71 -23.96 -33.40
N ARG A 216 -1.25 -23.70 -32.19
CA ARG A 216 0.05 -23.05 -31.96
C ARG A 216 1.19 -24.01 -32.21
N PRO A 217 1.98 -23.86 -33.30
CA PRO A 217 3.13 -24.72 -33.55
C PRO A 217 4.19 -24.49 -32.46
N VAL A 218 4.56 -25.56 -31.78
CA VAL A 218 5.69 -25.57 -30.85
C VAL A 218 6.95 -25.17 -31.63
N ARG A 219 7.40 -23.93 -31.52
CA ARG A 219 8.69 -23.50 -32.06
C ARG A 219 9.79 -24.21 -31.27
N ARG A 220 10.27 -25.33 -31.84
CA ARG A 220 11.51 -25.97 -31.39
C ARG A 220 12.69 -25.06 -31.71
N THR A 221 13.18 -24.33 -30.73
CA THR A 221 14.47 -23.63 -30.82
C THR A 221 15.58 -24.68 -30.89
N ARG A 222 16.16 -24.89 -32.08
CA ARG A 222 17.39 -25.67 -32.25
C ARG A 222 18.54 -24.86 -31.64
N LEU A 223 19.01 -25.30 -30.47
CA LEU A 223 20.30 -24.89 -29.92
C LEU A 223 21.40 -25.40 -30.87
N LYS A 224 22.03 -24.47 -31.61
CA LYS A 224 23.28 -24.75 -32.30
C LYS A 224 24.38 -24.85 -31.27
N ARG A 225 24.90 -26.06 -31.06
CA ARG A 225 26.21 -26.26 -30.40
C ARG A 225 27.31 -25.69 -31.32
N ARG A 226 28.11 -24.79 -30.79
CA ARG A 226 29.49 -24.54 -31.19
C ARG A 226 30.37 -24.77 -29.98
#